data_2fe5825360946dcc5b2781363cbbd6ef
#
_entry.id   2fe5825360946dcc5b2781363cbbd6ef
#
_cell.length_a   1.000
_cell.length_b   1.000
_cell.length_c   1.000
_cell.angle_alpha   90.00
_cell.angle_beta   90.00
_cell.angle_gamma   90.00
#
_symmetry.space_group_name_H-M   'P 1'
#
loop_
_entity.id
_entity.type
_entity.pdbx_description
1 polymer ?
#
loop_
_entity_poly.entity_id
_entity_poly.type
_entity_poly.pdbx_seq_one_letter_code
_entity_poly.pdbx_strand_id
1 'polypeptide(L)'
;MTAGAEPPDPDTLDVEAVLLASEQRPISPEAIAIATRLAERSGAPVHVLTNARIWGTSFGFPNPGLYPSKGEWDKQRAIVDETVRALERAGVEADGHVIGARNATKRIVREARRLRCDAIVMTADESRNRFVGNFMWSQEPQRVRRRADVPVYLVTAP
;
A
#
# COMPACT_ATOMS: atom_id res chain seq x y z
N MET A 1 5.65 -17.45 9.27
CA MET A 1 6.34 -16.18 9.61
C MET A 1 5.57 -15.48 10.70
N THR A 2 6.24 -14.92 11.67
CA THR A 2 5.57 -14.23 12.80
C THR A 2 5.12 -12.84 12.35
N ALA A 3 3.88 -12.48 12.64
CA ALA A 3 3.35 -11.16 12.34
C ALA A 3 4.23 -10.06 12.98
N GLY A 4 4.61 -9.05 12.21
CA GLY A 4 5.47 -7.95 12.66
C GLY A 4 6.97 -8.22 12.60
N ALA A 5 7.40 -9.39 12.15
CA ALA A 5 8.83 -9.68 11.95
C ALA A 5 9.42 -8.85 10.79
N GLU A 6 10.71 -8.60 10.86
CA GLU A 6 11.43 -7.96 9.76
C GLU A 6 11.36 -8.85 8.52
N PRO A 7 11.03 -8.29 7.35
CA PRO A 7 10.92 -9.08 6.13
C PRO A 7 12.29 -9.54 5.65
N PRO A 8 12.36 -10.68 4.93
CA PRO A 8 13.60 -11.14 4.33
C PRO A 8 14.10 -10.14 3.27
N ASP A 9 15.38 -10.24 2.93
CA ASP A 9 15.96 -9.43 1.85
C ASP A 9 15.14 -9.63 0.57
N PRO A 10 14.73 -8.55 -0.11
CA PRO A 10 13.95 -8.64 -1.35
C PRO A 10 14.61 -9.52 -2.43
N ASP A 11 15.93 -9.56 -2.44
CA ASP A 11 16.67 -10.34 -3.43
C ASP A 11 16.68 -11.84 -3.15
N THR A 12 16.14 -12.27 -2.01
CA THR A 12 16.11 -13.69 -1.59
C THR A 12 14.71 -14.29 -1.61
N LEU A 13 13.66 -13.48 -1.74
CA LEU A 13 12.29 -13.93 -1.68
C LEU A 13 11.73 -14.22 -3.08
N ASP A 14 11.29 -15.45 -3.31
CA ASP A 14 10.52 -15.79 -4.50
C ASP A 14 9.04 -15.48 -4.25
N VAL A 15 8.42 -14.78 -5.20
CA VAL A 15 7.02 -14.33 -5.10
C VAL A 15 6.22 -14.69 -6.35
N GLU A 16 4.92 -14.95 -6.17
CA GLU A 16 3.99 -15.12 -7.28
C GLU A 16 3.33 -13.79 -7.66
N ALA A 17 3.14 -12.90 -6.71
CA ALA A 17 2.62 -11.54 -6.90
C ALA A 17 3.03 -10.64 -5.74
N VAL A 18 3.14 -9.34 -6.02
CA VAL A 18 3.48 -8.30 -5.05
C VAL A 18 2.34 -7.29 -4.97
N LEU A 19 1.96 -6.89 -3.76
CA LEU A 19 1.05 -5.76 -3.54
C LEU A 19 1.86 -4.52 -3.16
N LEU A 20 1.77 -3.48 -3.96
CA LEU A 20 2.34 -2.16 -3.66
C LEU A 20 1.21 -1.23 -3.24
N ALA A 21 1.11 -0.95 -1.95
CA ALA A 21 -0.01 -0.25 -1.39
C ALA A 21 0.37 1.11 -0.80
N SER A 22 -0.54 2.06 -0.89
CA SER A 22 -0.42 3.35 -0.25
C SER A 22 -1.76 3.80 0.33
N GLU A 23 -1.69 4.53 1.42
CA GLU A 23 -2.84 5.19 2.01
C GLU A 23 -2.78 6.69 1.70
N GLN A 24 -3.53 7.12 0.68
CA GLN A 24 -3.72 8.54 0.31
C GLN A 24 -2.45 9.31 -0.09
N ARG A 25 -1.33 8.66 -0.22
CA ARG A 25 -0.04 9.30 -0.54
C ARG A 25 0.49 8.87 -1.87
N PRO A 26 1.30 9.71 -2.51
CA PRO A 26 2.14 9.25 -3.60
C PRO A 26 3.00 8.06 -3.13
N ILE A 27 3.20 7.13 -4.03
CA ILE A 27 4.07 5.99 -3.75
C ILE A 27 5.52 6.43 -4.03
N SER A 28 6.40 6.24 -3.06
CA SER A 28 7.78 6.70 -3.19
C SER A 28 8.56 5.92 -4.25
N PRO A 29 9.53 6.54 -4.92
CA PRO A 29 10.42 5.83 -5.86
C PRO A 29 11.12 4.64 -5.21
N GLU A 30 11.47 4.74 -3.92
CA GLU A 30 12.10 3.68 -3.16
C GLU A 30 11.16 2.48 -2.98
N ALA A 31 9.87 2.72 -2.72
CA ALA A 31 8.89 1.65 -2.63
C ALA A 31 8.69 0.97 -4.00
N ILE A 32 8.64 1.74 -5.08
CA ILE A 32 8.59 1.21 -6.45
C ILE A 32 9.82 0.35 -6.73
N ALA A 33 11.00 0.80 -6.33
CA ALA A 33 12.24 0.05 -6.51
C ALA A 33 12.24 -1.29 -5.76
N ILE A 34 11.76 -1.33 -4.52
CA ILE A 34 11.64 -2.57 -3.75
C ILE A 34 10.63 -3.53 -4.40
N ALA A 35 9.47 -3.03 -4.82
CA ALA A 35 8.48 -3.84 -5.51
C ALA A 35 9.02 -4.40 -6.83
N THR A 36 9.77 -3.59 -7.58
CA THR A 36 10.44 -4.01 -8.81
C THR A 36 11.45 -5.14 -8.55
N ARG A 37 12.31 -4.99 -7.55
CA ARG A 37 13.30 -6.03 -7.18
C ARG A 37 12.62 -7.35 -6.83
N LEU A 38 11.57 -7.31 -6.02
CA LEU A 38 10.79 -8.50 -5.65
C LEU A 38 10.18 -9.18 -6.88
N ALA A 39 9.60 -8.40 -7.78
CA ALA A 39 8.89 -8.90 -8.94
C ALA A 39 9.82 -9.43 -10.03
N GLU A 40 10.92 -8.73 -10.33
CA GLU A 40 11.87 -9.10 -11.37
C GLU A 40 12.46 -10.50 -11.18
N ARG A 41 12.81 -10.83 -9.96
CA ARG A 41 13.42 -12.11 -9.62
C ARG A 41 12.57 -13.31 -10.05
N SER A 42 11.26 -13.21 -9.84
CA SER A 42 10.31 -14.30 -10.10
C SER A 42 9.48 -14.10 -11.37
N GLY A 43 9.64 -12.98 -12.07
CA GLY A 43 8.76 -12.60 -13.17
C GLY A 43 7.31 -12.35 -12.73
N ALA A 44 7.12 -11.91 -11.50
CA ALA A 44 5.81 -11.73 -10.89
C ALA A 44 5.16 -10.38 -11.24
N PRO A 45 3.82 -10.30 -11.29
CA PRO A 45 3.13 -9.03 -11.43
C PRO A 45 3.14 -8.22 -10.12
N VAL A 46 3.03 -6.91 -10.24
CA VAL A 46 2.81 -5.99 -9.13
C VAL A 46 1.40 -5.40 -9.23
N HIS A 47 0.63 -5.54 -8.17
CA HIS A 47 -0.69 -4.92 -8.03
C HIS A 47 -0.56 -3.65 -7.20
N VAL A 48 -0.95 -2.51 -7.78
CA VAL A 48 -0.90 -1.21 -7.11
C VAL A 48 -2.25 -0.90 -6.48
N LEU A 49 -2.24 -0.54 -5.21
CA LEU A 49 -3.46 -0.26 -4.46
C LEU A 49 -3.34 1.06 -3.70
N THR A 50 -4.30 1.96 -3.91
CA THR A 50 -4.44 3.15 -3.06
C THR A 50 -5.82 3.19 -2.42
N ASN A 51 -5.96 3.95 -1.35
CA ASN A 51 -7.19 4.08 -0.61
C ASN A 51 -7.71 5.52 -0.63
N ALA A 52 -8.92 5.71 -1.15
CA ALA A 52 -9.70 6.92 -0.95
C ALA A 52 -10.49 6.76 0.34
N ARG A 53 -10.11 7.48 1.38
CA ARG A 53 -10.64 7.27 2.73
C ARG A 53 -12.10 7.64 2.88
N ILE A 54 -12.88 6.76 3.49
CA ILE A 54 -14.23 7.04 3.95
C ILE A 54 -14.15 7.50 5.42
N TRP A 55 -14.64 8.70 5.70
CA TRP A 55 -14.60 9.31 7.02
C TRP A 55 -15.81 8.93 7.87
N GLY A 56 -15.72 7.99 8.72
CA GLY A 56 -16.67 7.70 9.77
C GLY A 56 -18.15 7.51 9.36
N THR A 57 -19.03 7.60 10.34
CA THR A 57 -20.49 7.59 10.20
C THR A 57 -21.09 8.67 11.09
N SER A 58 -22.22 9.26 10.67
CA SER A 58 -23.01 10.13 11.50
C SER A 58 -24.16 9.32 12.10
N PHE A 59 -24.25 9.27 13.44
CA PHE A 59 -25.30 8.50 14.15
C PHE A 59 -25.43 7.04 13.71
N GLY A 60 -24.32 6.37 13.35
CA GLY A 60 -24.36 4.99 12.87
C GLY A 60 -24.76 4.81 11.39
N PHE A 61 -25.14 5.88 10.70
CA PHE A 61 -25.54 5.86 9.30
C PHE A 61 -24.46 6.45 8.39
N PRO A 62 -24.30 5.96 7.14
CA PRO A 62 -23.42 6.59 6.17
C PRO A 62 -23.87 8.03 5.93
N ASN A 63 -22.94 8.97 6.03
CA ASN A 63 -23.18 10.37 5.67
C ASN A 63 -22.53 10.64 4.31
N PRO A 64 -23.27 11.10 3.28
CA PRO A 64 -22.71 11.40 1.97
C PRO A 64 -21.52 12.35 1.99
N GLY A 65 -21.46 13.30 2.94
CA GLY A 65 -20.33 14.20 3.11
C GLY A 65 -19.05 13.54 3.65
N LEU A 66 -19.12 12.27 4.08
CA LEU A 66 -17.99 11.51 4.58
C LEU A 66 -17.37 10.58 3.51
N TYR A 67 -18.01 10.44 2.37
CA TYR A 67 -17.48 9.69 1.24
C TYR A 67 -16.46 10.53 0.47
N PRO A 68 -15.46 9.89 -0.17
CA PRO A 68 -14.50 10.60 -0.99
C PRO A 68 -15.20 11.36 -2.11
N SER A 69 -14.78 12.60 -2.35
CA SER A 69 -15.24 13.37 -3.50
C SER A 69 -14.72 12.77 -4.81
N LYS A 70 -15.32 13.17 -5.94
CA LYS A 70 -14.78 12.81 -7.26
C LYS A 70 -13.32 13.21 -7.41
N GLY A 71 -12.95 14.40 -6.91
CA GLY A 71 -11.57 14.88 -6.93
C GLY A 71 -10.61 14.00 -6.15
N GLU A 72 -11.04 13.46 -5.00
CA GLU A 72 -10.24 12.49 -4.23
C GLU A 72 -10.05 11.17 -4.99
N TRP A 73 -11.10 10.64 -5.59
CA TRP A 73 -11.01 9.45 -6.42
C TRP A 73 -10.08 9.65 -7.62
N ASP A 74 -10.19 10.79 -8.30
CA ASP A 74 -9.36 11.12 -9.46
C ASP A 74 -7.90 11.28 -9.04
N LYS A 75 -7.63 11.90 -7.90
CA LYS A 75 -6.29 12.01 -7.32
C LYS A 75 -5.67 10.63 -7.04
N GLN A 76 -6.43 9.73 -6.43
CA GLN A 76 -5.95 8.39 -6.13
C GLN A 76 -5.71 7.58 -7.41
N ARG A 77 -6.59 7.69 -8.40
CA ARG A 77 -6.38 7.07 -9.73
C ARG A 77 -5.12 7.57 -10.41
N ALA A 78 -4.84 8.87 -10.32
CA ALA A 78 -3.62 9.44 -10.89
C ALA A 78 -2.36 8.84 -10.23
N ILE A 79 -2.37 8.63 -8.93
CA ILE A 79 -1.27 7.96 -8.20
C ILE A 79 -1.10 6.52 -8.70
N VAL A 80 -2.18 5.78 -8.83
CA VAL A 80 -2.15 4.41 -9.36
C VAL A 80 -1.59 4.38 -10.77
N ASP A 81 -2.11 5.20 -11.67
CA ASP A 81 -1.72 5.22 -13.08
C ASP A 81 -0.24 5.60 -13.25
N GLU A 82 0.23 6.59 -12.51
CA GLU A 82 1.63 6.99 -12.53
C GLU A 82 2.55 5.87 -12.03
N THR A 83 2.16 5.21 -10.96
CA THR A 83 2.92 4.09 -10.38
C THR A 83 2.97 2.89 -11.32
N VAL A 84 1.83 2.53 -11.91
CA VAL A 84 1.76 1.43 -12.90
C VAL A 84 2.68 1.73 -14.08
N ARG A 85 2.65 2.95 -14.62
CA ARG A 85 3.56 3.33 -15.72
C ARG A 85 5.04 3.25 -15.32
N ALA A 86 5.37 3.64 -14.08
CA ALA A 86 6.73 3.53 -13.59
C ALA A 86 7.21 2.07 -13.51
N LEU A 87 6.36 1.17 -13.03
CA LEU A 87 6.63 -0.28 -13.00
C LEU A 87 6.78 -0.87 -14.39
N GLU A 88 5.89 -0.51 -15.32
CA GLU A 88 5.96 -0.97 -16.71
C GLU A 88 7.23 -0.50 -17.40
N ARG A 89 7.65 0.76 -17.18
CA ARG A 89 8.94 1.26 -17.68
C ARG A 89 10.14 0.51 -17.12
N ALA A 90 10.01 -0.04 -15.91
CA ALA A 90 11.03 -0.91 -15.31
C ALA A 90 10.95 -2.36 -15.81
N GLY A 91 10.03 -2.69 -16.71
CA GLY A 91 9.87 -4.03 -17.27
C GLY A 91 9.02 -4.98 -16.44
N VAL A 92 8.26 -4.46 -15.47
CA VAL A 92 7.40 -5.25 -14.59
C VAL A 92 5.95 -5.16 -15.05
N GLU A 93 5.27 -6.31 -15.14
CA GLU A 93 3.83 -6.33 -15.37
C GLU A 93 3.11 -5.74 -14.16
N ALA A 94 2.26 -4.75 -14.39
CA ALA A 94 1.56 -4.05 -13.32
C ALA A 94 0.13 -3.70 -13.69
N ASP A 95 -0.73 -3.74 -12.71
CA ASP A 95 -2.08 -3.18 -12.75
C ASP A 95 -2.37 -2.49 -11.41
N GLY A 96 -3.52 -1.87 -11.29
CA GLY A 96 -3.86 -1.25 -10.02
C GLY A 96 -5.27 -0.71 -9.98
N HIS A 97 -5.71 -0.41 -8.78
CA HIS A 97 -7.03 0.17 -8.53
C HIS A 97 -7.07 0.96 -7.22
N VAL A 98 -8.11 1.76 -7.07
CA VAL A 98 -8.41 2.54 -5.88
C VAL A 98 -9.52 1.85 -5.11
N ILE A 99 -9.33 1.67 -3.81
CA ILE A 99 -10.39 1.22 -2.92
C ILE A 99 -10.93 2.37 -2.07
N GLY A 100 -12.19 2.25 -1.65
CA GLY A 100 -12.78 3.13 -0.66
C GLY A 100 -12.98 2.37 0.65
N ALA A 101 -12.26 2.74 1.69
CA ALA A 101 -12.36 2.07 2.97
C ALA A 101 -12.11 3.00 4.16
N ARG A 102 -12.78 2.72 5.27
CA ARG A 102 -12.53 3.37 6.56
C ARG A 102 -11.31 2.76 7.24
N ASN A 103 -11.18 1.45 7.14
CA ASN A 103 -10.07 0.69 7.70
C ASN A 103 -9.19 0.17 6.57
N ALA A 104 -8.21 0.97 6.21
CA ALA A 104 -7.28 0.64 5.14
C ALA A 104 -6.46 -0.62 5.45
N THR A 105 -6.02 -0.79 6.69
CA THR A 105 -5.25 -1.97 7.13
C THR A 105 -5.97 -3.28 6.77
N LYS A 106 -7.23 -3.39 7.21
CA LYS A 106 -8.03 -4.59 6.98
C LYS A 106 -8.25 -4.83 5.49
N ARG A 107 -8.49 -3.77 4.75
CA ARG A 107 -8.74 -3.85 3.31
C ARG A 107 -7.47 -4.23 2.53
N ILE A 108 -6.34 -3.65 2.86
CA ILE A 108 -5.05 -3.98 2.24
C ILE A 108 -4.70 -5.46 2.46
N VAL A 109 -4.82 -5.94 3.69
CA VAL A 109 -4.55 -7.36 4.00
C VAL A 109 -5.50 -8.28 3.23
N ARG A 110 -6.78 -7.91 3.14
CA ARG A 110 -7.77 -8.67 2.36
C ARG A 110 -7.43 -8.71 0.87
N GLU A 111 -7.04 -7.57 0.30
CA GLU A 111 -6.66 -7.49 -1.12
C GLU A 111 -5.40 -8.31 -1.41
N ALA A 112 -4.42 -8.29 -0.52
CA ALA A 112 -3.23 -9.13 -0.66
C ALA A 112 -3.60 -10.63 -0.74
N ARG A 113 -4.52 -11.08 0.13
CA ARG A 113 -5.03 -12.46 0.11
C ARG A 113 -5.82 -12.75 -1.17
N ARG A 114 -6.71 -11.84 -1.56
CA ARG A 114 -7.55 -11.99 -2.76
C ARG A 114 -6.70 -12.12 -4.04
N LEU A 115 -5.64 -11.32 -4.13
CA LEU A 115 -4.74 -11.29 -5.27
C LEU A 115 -3.58 -12.31 -5.15
N ARG A 116 -3.56 -13.09 -4.09
CA ARG A 116 -2.50 -14.09 -3.79
C ARG A 116 -1.10 -13.48 -3.78
N CYS A 117 -0.99 -12.28 -3.23
CA CYS A 117 0.31 -11.62 -3.08
C CYS A 117 1.12 -12.26 -1.95
N ASP A 118 2.39 -12.52 -2.22
CA ASP A 118 3.34 -13.12 -1.25
C ASP A 118 4.15 -12.07 -0.51
N ALA A 119 4.05 -10.83 -0.93
CA ALA A 119 4.71 -9.69 -0.29
C ALA A 119 3.85 -8.42 -0.42
N ILE A 120 3.95 -7.56 0.57
CA ILE A 120 3.34 -6.23 0.56
C ILE A 120 4.45 -5.20 0.70
N VAL A 121 4.43 -4.15 -0.12
CA VAL A 121 5.34 -3.02 -0.03
C VAL A 121 4.52 -1.77 0.24
N MET A 122 4.91 -0.99 1.25
CA MET A 122 4.26 0.27 1.61
C MET A 122 5.29 1.34 1.94
N THR A 123 4.97 2.59 1.58
CA THR A 123 5.72 3.74 2.08
C THR A 123 5.32 4.03 3.52
N ALA A 124 6.30 4.21 4.38
CA ALA A 124 6.11 4.55 5.78
C ALA A 124 6.80 5.88 6.12
N ASP A 125 6.28 6.57 7.12
CA ASP A 125 6.92 7.78 7.62
C ASP A 125 8.12 7.44 8.51
N GLU A 126 9.12 8.32 8.51
CA GLU A 126 10.24 8.19 9.43
C GLU A 126 9.77 8.27 10.89
N SER A 127 10.35 7.45 11.74
CA SER A 127 10.03 7.40 13.17
C SER A 127 10.32 8.71 13.92
N ARG A 128 11.17 9.58 13.35
CA ARG A 128 11.49 10.90 13.90
C ARG A 128 10.28 11.81 14.08
N ASN A 129 9.30 11.66 13.24
CA ASN A 129 8.14 12.55 13.20
C ASN A 129 6.97 12.08 14.09
N ARG A 130 7.15 10.98 14.84
CA ARG A 130 6.11 10.47 15.74
C ARG A 130 5.74 11.42 16.87
N PHE A 131 6.64 12.35 17.23
CA PHE A 131 6.46 13.26 18.37
C PHE A 131 5.84 14.60 18.00
N VAL A 132 5.71 14.92 16.72
CA VAL A 132 5.14 16.20 16.28
C VAL A 132 3.70 15.95 15.85
N GLY A 133 2.80 15.91 16.83
CA GLY A 133 1.35 15.86 16.59
C GLY A 133 0.81 14.47 16.27
N ASN A 134 0.26 13.79 17.27
CA ASN A 134 -0.36 12.46 17.19
C ASN A 134 -1.52 12.31 16.18
N PHE A 135 -1.91 13.38 15.49
CA PHE A 135 -3.12 13.39 14.66
C PHE A 135 -2.87 13.38 13.15
N MET A 136 -1.63 13.54 12.70
CA MET A 136 -1.33 13.75 11.27
C MET A 136 -0.62 12.59 10.58
N TRP A 137 -0.20 11.56 11.30
CA TRP A 137 0.62 10.49 10.73
C TRP A 137 -0.13 9.17 10.69
N SER A 138 -0.22 8.60 9.51
CA SER A 138 -0.83 7.29 9.35
C SER A 138 0.04 6.21 9.97
N GLN A 139 -0.53 5.41 10.88
CA GLN A 139 0.09 4.21 11.41
C GLN A 139 -0.32 2.94 10.62
N GLU A 140 -1.01 3.12 9.51
CA GLU A 140 -1.50 2.01 8.70
C GLU A 140 -0.40 1.06 8.23
N PRO A 141 0.78 1.53 7.76
CA PRO A 141 1.85 0.62 7.36
C PRO A 141 2.27 -0.33 8.48
N GLN A 142 2.40 0.17 9.72
CA GLN A 142 2.76 -0.65 10.87
C GLN A 142 1.63 -1.61 11.26
N ARG A 143 0.39 -1.19 11.11
CA ARG A 143 -0.79 -2.04 11.37
C ARG A 143 -0.90 -3.16 10.33
N VAL A 144 -0.65 -2.84 9.06
CA VAL A 144 -0.61 -3.84 7.99
C VAL A 144 0.47 -4.89 8.29
N ARG A 145 1.67 -4.45 8.66
CA ARG A 145 2.77 -5.34 9.01
C ARG A 145 2.41 -6.31 10.14
N ARG A 146 1.69 -5.84 11.16
CA ARG A 146 1.26 -6.67 12.29
C ARG A 146 0.15 -7.66 11.95
N ARG A 147 -0.68 -7.37 10.95
CA ARG A 147 -1.85 -8.18 10.60
C ARG A 147 -1.65 -9.07 9.37
N ALA A 148 -0.68 -8.75 8.54
CA ALA A 148 -0.44 -9.51 7.32
C ALA A 148 0.15 -10.90 7.61
N ASP A 149 -0.22 -11.87 6.79
CA ASP A 149 0.32 -13.24 6.82
C ASP A 149 1.59 -13.37 5.97
N VAL A 150 1.94 -12.33 5.26
CA VAL A 150 3.08 -12.28 4.32
C VAL A 150 4.06 -11.20 4.73
N PRO A 151 5.32 -11.25 4.26
CA PRO A 151 6.28 -10.19 4.52
C PRO A 151 5.77 -8.82 4.08
N VAL A 152 5.98 -7.81 4.92
CA VAL A 152 5.63 -6.41 4.64
C VAL A 152 6.89 -5.57 4.68
N TYR A 153 7.23 -4.99 3.54
CA TYR A 153 8.36 -4.08 3.37
C TYR A 153 7.89 -2.66 3.60
N LEU A 154 8.33 -2.05 4.70
CA LEU A 154 8.04 -0.66 5.01
C LEU A 154 9.20 0.19 4.52
N VAL A 155 8.97 0.98 3.49
CA VAL A 155 9.97 1.81 2.86
C VAL A 155 9.82 3.23 3.37
N THR A 156 10.83 3.70 4.09
CA THR A 156 10.83 5.06 4.58
C THR A 156 11.21 6.02 3.45
N ALA A 157 10.33 6.97 3.16
CA ALA A 157 10.65 8.05 2.22
C ALA A 157 11.58 9.07 2.90
N PRO A 158 12.58 9.61 2.18
CA PRO A 158 13.45 10.64 2.72
C PRO A 158 12.73 11.95 3.00
#